data_e31037d06935314e95548d4326d8bf35
#
_entry.id   e31037d06935314e95548d4326d8bf35
#
_cell.length_a   1.000
_cell.length_b   1.000
_cell.length_c   1.000
_cell.angle_alpha   90.00
_cell.angle_beta   90.00
_cell.angle_gamma   90.00
#
_symmetry.space_group_name_H-M   'P 1'
#
loop_
_entity.id
_entity.type
_entity.pdbx_description
1 polymer ?
#
loop_
_entity_poly.entity_id
_entity_poly.type
_entity_poly.pdbx_seq_one_letter_code
_entity_poly.pdbx_strand_id
1 'polypeptide(L)'
;MAKRKNILAFSLYDLMAKKKRKKKKKPVNRAAGVTAALFSVVYVLMILALVWHETRERNEVYSNSYNRKRIEVIEAEITRGTIYASDGTELAYTKADSEGKETRIYPYDDMFAHTVGYSAQGGMGLEKQMQEYLMSADISLSERLSNDLKESKDQGNSVYTSLDPAVQLIAYNSLGQYKGAVIVTEAKTGRILAMVSKPCFDPNSIEAEWDEISKDEINSPLMNRASQGLYPPGSTFKIISTLEYLREHPTDWSKYYYNCSGKITKGDTTIRCFHGTVHGGLDLKGSFAKSCNSSFANIGLGLDRTKFAQTLESLMFNQAPPVDFEANPSHISMRENMTEENIMQTAIGQSETLVTPLQMNMVTQAIANDGVMMKPYMVDKVVSSDGNIIKSYAPKPLGTVMTAEEVAVMRSFMEAVVQSGTATALKGLPYTAAGKTGSAEISDSSDISHAWFTGYAPADDPVIVVTVIMERAGTGGSTAVPVAQRILSGYFGRRPNL
;
A
#
# COMPACT_ATOMS: atom_id res chain seq x y z
N MET A 1 -36.21 9.09 98.47
CA MET A 1 -35.99 7.96 97.56
C MET A 1 -35.72 8.49 96.18
N ALA A 2 -34.69 7.95 95.62
CA ALA A 2 -34.33 7.85 94.19
C ALA A 2 -33.64 9.05 93.52
N LYS A 3 -32.36 8.87 93.51
CA LYS A 3 -31.39 9.33 92.53
C LYS A 3 -31.73 8.88 91.08
N ARG A 4 -31.49 9.73 90.11
CA ARG A 4 -30.87 9.50 88.83
C ARG A 4 -31.40 10.50 87.78
N LYS A 5 -30.55 11.40 87.36
CA LYS A 5 -30.31 11.68 85.91
C LYS A 5 -29.43 12.91 85.77
N ASN A 6 -28.19 12.69 85.60
CA ASN A 6 -27.30 13.66 84.98
C ASN A 6 -26.14 12.89 84.28
N ILE A 7 -26.39 12.48 83.10
CA ILE A 7 -25.36 12.09 82.18
C ILE A 7 -25.85 12.47 80.76
N LEU A 8 -25.03 13.19 80.04
CA LEU A 8 -25.19 13.62 78.66
C LEU A 8 -25.76 15.04 78.44
N ALA A 9 -24.92 16.00 78.79
CA ALA A 9 -24.84 17.25 78.07
C ALA A 9 -23.33 17.53 77.74
N PHE A 10 -22.68 16.65 76.98
CA PHE A 10 -21.43 17.00 76.37
C PHE A 10 -21.80 17.95 75.22
N SER A 11 -21.51 19.21 75.47
CA SER A 11 -21.87 20.35 74.65
C SER A 11 -21.23 20.22 73.23
N LEU A 12 -22.08 20.30 72.27
CA LEU A 12 -21.67 20.54 70.84
C LEU A 12 -20.74 21.76 70.67
N TYR A 13 -20.57 22.54 71.73
CA TYR A 13 -19.70 23.73 71.72
C TYR A 13 -18.21 23.40 71.83
N ASP A 14 -17.80 22.29 72.37
CA ASP A 14 -16.41 21.87 72.51
C ASP A 14 -15.86 21.22 71.19
N LEU A 15 -16.74 20.76 70.31
CA LEU A 15 -16.35 20.22 68.98
C LEU A 15 -16.12 21.30 68.00
N MET A 16 -16.65 22.51 68.16
CA MET A 16 -16.42 23.64 67.24
C MET A 16 -15.22 24.52 67.58
N ALA A 17 -14.58 24.32 68.72
CA ALA A 17 -13.43 25.11 69.16
C ALA A 17 -12.08 24.53 68.86
N LYS A 18 -11.97 23.50 67.95
CA LYS A 18 -10.69 23.15 67.31
C LYS A 18 -10.33 24.20 66.29
N LYS A 19 -9.79 25.35 66.79
CA LYS A 19 -9.05 26.33 65.98
C LYS A 19 -8.22 25.61 64.97
N LYS A 20 -8.53 25.76 63.66
CA LYS A 20 -7.63 25.42 62.55
C LYS A 20 -6.29 26.09 62.83
N ARG A 21 -5.33 25.40 63.45
CA ARG A 21 -3.93 25.81 63.41
C ARG A 21 -3.52 25.83 61.96
N LYS A 22 -3.47 27.02 61.37
CA LYS A 22 -2.80 27.27 60.05
C LYS A 22 -1.38 26.72 60.24
N LYS A 23 -1.12 25.53 59.67
CA LYS A 23 0.26 25.06 59.48
C LYS A 23 0.98 26.15 58.73
N LYS A 24 1.91 26.87 59.39
CA LYS A 24 2.84 27.79 58.68
C LYS A 24 3.52 26.92 57.63
N LYS A 25 3.24 27.17 56.33
CA LYS A 25 4.01 26.55 55.23
C LYS A 25 5.45 26.99 55.43
N LYS A 26 6.34 26.02 55.66
CA LYS A 26 7.76 26.27 55.69
C LYS A 26 8.10 26.92 54.34
N PRO A 27 8.96 27.97 54.32
CA PRO A 27 9.35 28.58 53.08
C PRO A 27 9.99 27.47 52.18
N VAL A 28 9.39 27.21 51.05
CA VAL A 28 9.95 26.28 50.08
C VAL A 28 11.26 26.92 49.59
N ASN A 29 12.38 26.20 49.79
CA ASN A 29 13.67 26.67 49.30
C ASN A 29 13.54 26.81 47.80
N ARG A 30 13.59 28.02 47.29
CA ARG A 30 13.40 28.33 45.86
C ARG A 30 14.39 27.56 44.97
N ALA A 31 15.62 27.37 45.46
CA ALA A 31 16.63 26.56 44.75
C ALA A 31 16.17 25.10 44.64
N ALA A 32 15.70 24.50 45.72
CA ALA A 32 15.19 23.11 45.67
C ALA A 32 13.95 22.98 44.76
N GLY A 33 13.09 24.00 44.72
CA GLY A 33 11.92 24.04 43.83
C GLY A 33 12.33 24.11 42.34
N VAL A 34 13.31 24.95 42.03
CA VAL A 34 13.86 25.08 40.66
C VAL A 34 14.57 23.79 40.22
N THR A 35 15.36 23.18 41.12
CA THR A 35 16.03 21.91 40.82
C THR A 35 15.01 20.79 40.60
N ALA A 36 13.99 20.68 41.42
CA ALA A 36 12.90 19.70 41.24
C ALA A 36 12.17 19.90 39.90
N ALA A 37 11.87 21.16 39.53
CA ALA A 37 11.24 21.48 38.24
C ALA A 37 12.14 21.10 37.05
N LEU A 38 13.46 21.38 37.13
CA LEU A 38 14.43 20.97 36.11
C LEU A 38 14.49 19.45 35.93
N PHE A 39 14.57 18.69 37.04
CA PHE A 39 14.53 17.21 36.97
C PHE A 39 13.22 16.70 36.41
N SER A 40 12.09 17.32 36.76
CA SER A 40 10.78 16.93 36.20
C SER A 40 10.72 17.16 34.68
N VAL A 41 11.24 18.29 34.20
CA VAL A 41 11.32 18.58 32.75
C VAL A 41 12.21 17.56 32.04
N VAL A 42 13.40 17.25 32.57
CA VAL A 42 14.30 16.24 32.00
C VAL A 42 13.62 14.88 31.97
N TYR A 43 12.92 14.50 33.03
CA TYR A 43 12.19 13.22 33.10
C TYR A 43 11.05 13.14 32.07
N VAL A 44 10.28 14.21 31.91
CA VAL A 44 9.24 14.30 30.86
C VAL A 44 9.86 14.21 29.46
N LEU A 45 10.98 14.90 29.22
CA LEU A 45 11.69 14.80 27.94
C LEU A 45 12.21 13.38 27.67
N MET A 46 12.73 12.70 28.69
CA MET A 46 13.13 11.28 28.58
C MET A 46 11.95 10.38 28.24
N ILE A 47 10.79 10.58 28.90
CA ILE A 47 9.57 9.81 28.58
C ILE A 47 9.14 10.07 27.14
N LEU A 48 9.11 11.34 26.72
CA LEU A 48 8.76 11.69 25.35
C LEU A 48 9.74 11.09 24.32
N ALA A 49 11.04 11.10 24.62
CA ALA A 49 12.05 10.48 23.77
C ALA A 49 11.88 8.95 23.70
N LEU A 50 11.56 8.28 24.81
CA LEU A 50 11.28 6.85 24.85
C LEU A 50 10.00 6.51 24.07
N VAL A 51 8.94 7.29 24.22
CA VAL A 51 7.69 7.13 23.43
C VAL A 51 7.96 7.36 21.95
N TRP A 52 8.74 8.37 21.60
CA TRP A 52 9.14 8.63 20.21
C TRP A 52 9.93 7.46 19.61
N HIS A 53 10.93 6.96 20.33
CA HIS A 53 11.74 5.82 19.91
C HIS A 53 10.86 4.56 19.77
N GLU A 54 10.02 4.27 20.76
CA GLU A 54 9.12 3.11 20.73
C GLU A 54 8.10 3.17 19.59
N THR A 55 7.67 4.37 19.18
CA THR A 55 6.63 4.51 18.12
C THR A 55 7.18 4.60 16.71
N ARG A 56 8.45 5.05 16.53
CA ARG A 56 9.01 5.28 15.19
C ARG A 56 10.18 4.37 14.83
N GLU A 57 11.05 4.04 15.79
CA GLU A 57 12.28 3.32 15.52
C GLU A 57 12.22 1.84 15.93
N ARG A 58 11.12 1.42 16.57
CA ARG A 58 10.97 0.07 17.10
C ARG A 58 11.19 -1.00 16.02
N ASN A 59 10.53 -0.86 14.86
CA ASN A 59 10.65 -1.82 13.77
C ASN A 59 12.07 -1.89 13.19
N GLU A 60 12.78 -0.76 13.06
CA GLU A 60 14.16 -0.74 12.55
C GLU A 60 15.15 -1.38 13.54
N VAL A 61 14.93 -1.17 14.83
CA VAL A 61 15.78 -1.76 15.88
C VAL A 61 15.57 -3.27 15.99
N TYR A 62 14.33 -3.75 15.88
CA TYR A 62 14.02 -5.18 15.96
C TYR A 62 14.41 -5.95 14.70
N SER A 63 14.36 -5.33 13.53
CA SER A 63 14.71 -5.95 12.25
C SER A 63 16.21 -5.84 11.89
N ASN A 64 17.03 -5.24 12.75
CA ASN A 64 18.44 -5.01 12.47
C ASN A 64 19.27 -6.31 12.67
N SER A 65 19.98 -6.73 11.62
CA SER A 65 20.86 -7.90 11.61
C SER A 65 21.96 -7.90 12.70
N TYR A 66 22.29 -6.73 13.24
CA TYR A 66 23.22 -6.61 14.39
C TYR A 66 22.63 -7.15 15.71
N ASN A 67 21.32 -7.40 15.78
CA ASN A 67 20.64 -7.98 16.94
C ASN A 67 20.55 -9.52 16.90
N ARG A 68 21.36 -10.19 16.08
CA ARG A 68 21.32 -11.65 15.87
C ARG A 68 21.35 -12.46 17.18
N LYS A 69 22.21 -12.09 18.13
CA LYS A 69 22.27 -12.76 19.47
C LYS A 69 20.98 -12.62 20.26
N ARG A 70 20.26 -11.49 20.13
CA ARG A 70 18.96 -11.29 20.79
C ARG A 70 17.88 -12.14 20.14
N ILE A 71 17.90 -12.23 18.81
CA ILE A 71 16.98 -13.07 18.04
C ILE A 71 17.20 -14.53 18.44
N GLU A 72 18.44 -15.02 18.50
CA GLU A 72 18.78 -16.39 18.93
C GLU A 72 18.24 -16.71 20.34
N VAL A 73 18.30 -15.75 21.29
CA VAL A 73 17.73 -15.93 22.63
C VAL A 73 16.19 -16.02 22.59
N ILE A 74 15.54 -15.17 21.78
CA ILE A 74 14.10 -15.18 21.65
C ILE A 74 13.63 -16.47 20.94
N GLU A 75 14.33 -16.91 19.89
CA GLU A 75 14.06 -18.16 19.19
C GLU A 75 14.24 -19.40 20.06
N ALA A 76 15.05 -19.30 21.14
CA ALA A 76 15.18 -20.37 22.11
C ALA A 76 13.93 -20.51 23.02
N GLU A 77 13.19 -19.42 23.24
CA GLU A 77 12.05 -19.36 24.15
C GLU A 77 10.69 -19.33 23.44
N ILE A 78 10.64 -18.84 22.19
CA ILE A 78 9.40 -18.60 21.45
C ILE A 78 9.43 -19.33 20.11
N THR A 79 8.41 -20.16 19.85
CA THR A 79 8.11 -20.70 18.53
C THR A 79 7.46 -19.61 17.69
N ARG A 80 8.02 -19.29 16.52
CA ARG A 80 7.54 -18.23 15.65
C ARG A 80 6.08 -18.44 15.24
N GLY A 81 5.26 -17.39 15.40
CA GLY A 81 3.82 -17.41 15.15
C GLY A 81 3.45 -17.63 13.66
N THR A 82 2.21 -17.97 13.41
CA THR A 82 1.68 -18.30 12.07
C THR A 82 1.18 -17.05 11.35
N ILE A 83 1.40 -16.99 10.03
CA ILE A 83 0.81 -15.99 9.13
C ILE A 83 -0.35 -16.66 8.38
N TYR A 84 -1.55 -16.10 8.54
CA TYR A 84 -2.78 -16.58 7.94
C TYR A 84 -3.27 -15.67 6.81
N ALA A 85 -3.85 -16.24 5.79
CA ALA A 85 -4.64 -15.55 4.78
C ALA A 85 -5.99 -15.07 5.35
N SER A 86 -6.74 -14.34 4.55
CA SER A 86 -8.05 -13.79 4.93
C SER A 86 -9.11 -14.85 5.23
N ASP A 87 -8.97 -16.05 4.67
CA ASP A 87 -9.85 -17.21 4.86
C ASP A 87 -9.38 -18.16 5.98
N GLY A 88 -8.28 -17.84 6.66
CA GLY A 88 -7.68 -18.65 7.71
C GLY A 88 -6.70 -19.71 7.22
N THR A 89 -6.40 -19.75 5.92
CA THR A 89 -5.36 -20.64 5.37
C THR A 89 -3.97 -20.21 5.86
N GLU A 90 -3.13 -21.15 6.25
CA GLU A 90 -1.75 -20.91 6.67
C GLU A 90 -0.87 -20.53 5.48
N LEU A 91 -0.28 -19.35 5.52
CA LEU A 91 0.69 -18.86 4.52
C LEU A 91 2.14 -19.10 4.93
N ALA A 92 2.41 -19.07 6.25
CA ALA A 92 3.70 -19.45 6.84
C ALA A 92 3.46 -19.96 8.26
N TYR A 93 4.05 -21.10 8.60
CA TYR A 93 3.97 -21.67 9.95
C TYR A 93 5.26 -22.38 10.34
N THR A 94 5.45 -22.61 11.64
CA THR A 94 6.62 -23.31 12.17
C THR A 94 6.24 -24.74 12.54
N LYS A 95 7.02 -25.71 12.08
CA LYS A 95 6.86 -27.14 12.40
C LYS A 95 8.10 -27.64 13.14
N ALA A 96 7.89 -28.27 14.29
CA ALA A 96 8.93 -28.99 15.00
C ALA A 96 8.98 -30.46 14.54
N ASP A 97 10.16 -31.02 14.39
CA ASP A 97 10.36 -32.46 14.16
C ASP A 97 10.37 -33.25 15.49
N SER A 98 10.62 -34.55 15.42
CA SER A 98 10.65 -35.43 16.60
C SER A 98 11.82 -35.14 17.57
N GLU A 99 12.80 -34.39 17.13
CA GLU A 99 13.97 -33.97 17.92
C GLU A 99 13.81 -32.55 18.47
N GLY A 100 12.68 -31.89 18.18
CA GLY A 100 12.38 -30.51 18.60
C GLY A 100 13.02 -29.43 17.70
N LYS A 101 13.63 -29.81 16.58
CA LYS A 101 14.16 -28.85 15.62
C LYS A 101 13.01 -28.19 14.85
N GLU A 102 12.93 -26.87 14.94
CA GLU A 102 11.93 -26.06 14.25
C GLU A 102 12.35 -25.75 12.81
N THR A 103 11.39 -25.84 11.90
CA THR A 103 11.53 -25.46 10.49
C THR A 103 10.38 -24.56 10.10
N ARG A 104 10.68 -23.43 9.47
CA ARG A 104 9.67 -22.53 8.92
C ARG A 104 9.20 -23.05 7.58
N ILE A 105 7.89 -23.19 7.39
CA ILE A 105 7.25 -23.79 6.20
C ILE A 105 6.41 -22.73 5.50
N TYR A 106 6.58 -22.64 4.20
CA TYR A 106 5.81 -21.79 3.29
C TYR A 106 5.04 -22.70 2.30
N PRO A 107 3.79 -23.07 2.59
CA PRO A 107 3.09 -24.15 1.89
C PRO A 107 2.69 -23.80 0.44
N TYR A 108 2.87 -22.54 0.04
CA TYR A 108 2.56 -22.07 -1.32
C TYR A 108 3.81 -21.73 -2.13
N ASP A 109 4.97 -22.21 -1.69
CA ASP A 109 6.24 -22.02 -2.36
C ASP A 109 6.45 -20.54 -2.77
N ASP A 110 6.64 -20.23 -4.02
CA ASP A 110 6.95 -18.91 -4.55
C ASP A 110 5.74 -17.98 -4.73
N MET A 111 4.50 -18.48 -4.61
CA MET A 111 3.29 -17.71 -4.92
C MET A 111 3.09 -16.49 -4.02
N PHE A 112 3.51 -16.55 -2.75
CA PHE A 112 3.44 -15.46 -1.79
C PHE A 112 4.81 -14.89 -1.41
N ALA A 113 5.86 -15.23 -2.14
CA ALA A 113 7.25 -14.89 -1.80
C ALA A 113 7.46 -13.40 -1.49
N HIS A 114 6.87 -12.50 -2.28
CA HIS A 114 7.07 -11.05 -2.11
C HIS A 114 6.11 -10.41 -1.08
N THR A 115 5.05 -11.09 -0.68
CA THR A 115 4.11 -10.60 0.34
C THR A 115 4.43 -11.17 1.71
N VAL A 116 4.47 -12.49 1.83
CA VAL A 116 4.84 -13.18 3.08
C VAL A 116 6.33 -13.02 3.34
N GLY A 117 7.15 -13.22 2.33
CA GLY A 117 8.60 -13.15 2.45
C GLY A 117 9.20 -14.42 3.06
N TYR A 118 10.32 -14.23 3.75
CA TYR A 118 11.07 -15.26 4.47
C TYR A 118 11.63 -14.70 5.79
N SER A 119 11.90 -15.58 6.76
CA SER A 119 12.44 -15.21 8.07
C SER A 119 13.97 -15.25 8.13
N ALA A 120 14.61 -16.05 7.26
CA ALA A 120 16.08 -16.18 7.15
C ALA A 120 16.74 -14.92 6.57
N GLN A 121 18.07 -14.86 6.53
CA GLN A 121 18.87 -13.82 5.85
C GLN A 121 18.46 -12.36 6.14
N GLY A 122 17.97 -12.08 7.37
CA GLY A 122 17.52 -10.76 7.78
C GLY A 122 16.03 -10.46 7.48
N GLY A 123 15.34 -11.40 6.86
CA GLY A 123 13.90 -11.36 6.62
C GLY A 123 13.46 -10.45 5.49
N MET A 124 12.28 -10.74 4.95
CA MET A 124 11.60 -9.98 3.90
C MET A 124 10.08 -10.04 4.10
N GLY A 125 9.33 -9.10 3.51
CA GLY A 125 7.88 -9.11 3.49
C GLY A 125 7.25 -9.06 4.88
N LEU A 126 6.11 -9.73 5.06
CA LEU A 126 5.40 -9.79 6.35
C LEU A 126 6.21 -10.50 7.44
N GLU A 127 7.07 -11.46 7.10
CA GLU A 127 7.98 -12.10 8.04
C GLU A 127 8.89 -11.08 8.75
N LYS A 128 9.44 -10.11 8.00
CA LYS A 128 10.24 -9.02 8.55
C LYS A 128 9.39 -7.95 9.22
N GLN A 129 8.34 -7.49 8.54
CA GLN A 129 7.47 -6.41 9.01
C GLN A 129 6.78 -6.74 10.34
N MET A 130 6.34 -8.00 10.49
CA MET A 130 5.60 -8.47 11.65
C MET A 130 6.45 -9.28 12.64
N GLN A 131 7.77 -9.28 12.47
CA GLN A 131 8.70 -10.07 13.28
C GLN A 131 8.49 -9.86 14.78
N GLU A 132 8.27 -8.62 15.21
CA GLU A 132 8.03 -8.31 16.61
C GLU A 132 6.84 -9.08 17.19
N TYR A 133 5.73 -9.17 16.44
CA TYR A 133 4.55 -9.91 16.87
C TYR A 133 4.74 -11.42 16.75
N LEU A 134 5.31 -11.87 15.63
CA LEU A 134 5.55 -13.29 15.38
C LEU A 134 6.51 -13.92 16.40
N MET A 135 7.42 -13.10 16.98
CA MET A 135 8.41 -13.49 17.97
C MET A 135 8.10 -12.95 19.37
N SER A 136 6.85 -12.68 19.68
CA SER A 136 6.38 -12.35 21.02
C SER A 136 5.17 -13.19 21.37
N ALA A 137 5.09 -13.65 22.63
CA ALA A 137 4.00 -14.44 23.15
C ALA A 137 3.21 -13.61 24.18
N ASP A 138 2.03 -13.15 23.78
CA ASP A 138 1.09 -12.47 24.67
C ASP A 138 0.11 -13.50 25.24
N ILE A 139 0.64 -14.33 26.17
CA ILE A 139 -0.07 -15.44 26.83
C ILE A 139 -0.32 -15.13 28.30
N SER A 140 -1.28 -15.85 28.90
CA SER A 140 -1.59 -15.74 30.31
C SER A 140 -0.42 -16.23 31.18
N LEU A 141 -0.30 -15.68 32.40
CA LEU A 141 0.74 -16.11 33.34
C LEU A 141 0.63 -17.63 33.68
N SER A 142 -0.61 -18.15 33.73
CA SER A 142 -0.87 -19.58 33.96
C SER A 142 -0.39 -20.47 32.83
N GLU A 143 -0.50 -20.02 31.60
CA GLU A 143 -0.03 -20.73 30.40
C GLU A 143 1.49 -20.72 30.34
N ARG A 144 2.12 -19.55 30.57
CA ARG A 144 3.57 -19.42 30.64
C ARG A 144 4.16 -20.36 31.68
N LEU A 145 3.58 -20.38 32.88
CA LEU A 145 4.03 -21.29 33.95
C LEU A 145 3.84 -22.78 33.53
N SER A 146 2.77 -23.10 32.83
CA SER A 146 2.52 -24.45 32.30
C SER A 146 3.57 -24.85 31.27
N ASN A 147 3.94 -23.91 30.38
CA ASN A 147 4.96 -24.15 29.35
C ASN A 147 6.34 -24.32 29.97
N ASP A 148 6.69 -23.47 30.95
CA ASP A 148 7.94 -23.58 31.72
C ASP A 148 8.06 -24.95 32.42
N LEU A 149 6.97 -25.45 33.02
CA LEU A 149 6.94 -26.75 33.68
C LEU A 149 7.05 -27.93 32.70
N LYS A 150 6.67 -27.74 31.45
CA LYS A 150 6.75 -28.73 30.36
C LYS A 150 8.05 -28.61 29.55
N GLU A 151 8.87 -27.63 29.86
CA GLU A 151 10.05 -27.27 29.06
C GLU A 151 9.70 -27.03 27.57
N SER A 152 8.50 -26.48 27.31
CA SER A 152 8.01 -26.16 25.96
C SER A 152 8.11 -24.66 25.70
N LYS A 153 8.45 -24.29 24.46
CA LYS A 153 8.49 -22.89 24.04
C LYS A 153 7.09 -22.27 24.08
N ASP A 154 7.04 -20.97 24.30
CA ASP A 154 5.82 -20.18 24.14
C ASP A 154 5.48 -20.02 22.64
N GLN A 155 4.20 -20.02 22.30
CA GLN A 155 3.75 -19.78 20.92
C GLN A 155 3.67 -18.29 20.63
N GLY A 156 4.39 -17.81 19.62
CA GLY A 156 4.34 -16.45 19.15
C GLY A 156 2.97 -16.06 18.58
N ASN A 157 2.65 -14.76 18.59
CA ASN A 157 1.39 -14.26 18.09
C ASN A 157 1.21 -14.52 16.59
N SER A 158 -0.01 -14.78 16.18
CA SER A 158 -0.39 -15.03 14.80
C SER A 158 -0.83 -13.75 14.08
N VAL A 159 -0.47 -13.65 12.80
CA VAL A 159 -0.81 -12.51 11.94
C VAL A 159 -1.88 -12.95 10.92
N TYR A 160 -3.00 -12.27 10.90
CA TYR A 160 -4.07 -12.46 9.92
C TYR A 160 -4.00 -11.38 8.87
N THR A 161 -3.88 -11.79 7.61
CA THR A 161 -3.73 -10.90 6.47
C THR A 161 -5.03 -10.68 5.72
N SER A 162 -5.06 -9.66 4.86
CA SER A 162 -6.13 -9.41 3.90
C SER A 162 -5.98 -10.22 2.60
N LEU A 163 -4.89 -10.96 2.44
CA LEU A 163 -4.59 -11.71 1.22
C LEU A 163 -5.62 -12.82 1.00
N ASP A 164 -6.21 -12.87 -0.19
CA ASP A 164 -7.15 -13.91 -0.64
C ASP A 164 -6.35 -14.93 -1.48
N PRO A 165 -6.16 -16.18 -1.00
CA PRO A 165 -5.33 -17.16 -1.69
C PRO A 165 -5.79 -17.47 -3.10
N ALA A 166 -7.07 -17.42 -3.32
CA ALA A 166 -7.60 -17.73 -4.62
C ALA A 166 -7.50 -16.56 -5.60
N VAL A 167 -7.59 -15.31 -5.14
CA VAL A 167 -7.28 -14.12 -5.99
C VAL A 167 -5.79 -14.10 -6.29
N GLN A 168 -4.94 -14.38 -5.30
CA GLN A 168 -3.49 -14.48 -5.48
C GLN A 168 -3.12 -15.56 -6.51
N LEU A 169 -3.71 -16.76 -6.42
CA LEU A 169 -3.48 -17.86 -7.37
C LEU A 169 -3.89 -17.47 -8.80
N ILE A 170 -5.05 -16.82 -8.97
CA ILE A 170 -5.50 -16.37 -10.29
C ILE A 170 -4.55 -15.31 -10.85
N ALA A 171 -4.15 -14.33 -10.03
CA ALA A 171 -3.21 -13.29 -10.42
C ALA A 171 -1.84 -13.88 -10.80
N TYR A 172 -1.32 -14.79 -9.97
CA TYR A 172 -0.05 -15.48 -10.18
C TYR A 172 -0.04 -16.30 -11.49
N ASN A 173 -1.06 -17.09 -11.72
CA ASN A 173 -1.20 -17.91 -12.94
C ASN A 173 -1.45 -17.04 -14.18
N SER A 174 -2.21 -15.94 -14.03
CA SER A 174 -2.56 -15.07 -15.15
C SER A 174 -1.36 -14.28 -15.68
N LEU A 175 -0.40 -13.93 -14.81
CA LEU A 175 0.84 -13.29 -15.21
C LEU A 175 1.75 -14.26 -16.01
N GLY A 176 1.60 -15.58 -15.80
CA GLY A 176 2.33 -16.63 -16.53
C GLY A 176 3.83 -16.54 -16.31
N GLN A 177 4.59 -16.57 -17.40
CA GLN A 177 6.06 -16.48 -17.41
C GLN A 177 6.59 -15.07 -17.60
N TYR A 178 5.72 -14.07 -17.73
CA TYR A 178 6.16 -12.71 -17.91
C TYR A 178 6.75 -12.14 -16.63
N LYS A 179 7.84 -11.37 -16.76
CA LYS A 179 8.30 -10.49 -15.67
C LYS A 179 7.29 -9.36 -15.51
N GLY A 180 6.98 -9.01 -14.27
CA GLY A 180 6.03 -7.94 -14.01
C GLY A 180 5.33 -8.09 -12.66
N ALA A 181 4.23 -7.37 -12.48
CA ALA A 181 3.47 -7.40 -11.23
C ALA A 181 1.97 -7.26 -11.44
N VAL A 182 1.23 -7.77 -10.47
CA VAL A 182 -0.20 -7.57 -10.31
C VAL A 182 -0.47 -7.09 -8.90
N ILE A 183 -1.33 -6.09 -8.76
CA ILE A 183 -1.89 -5.65 -7.48
C ILE A 183 -3.40 -5.66 -7.58
N VAL A 184 -4.07 -6.25 -6.58
CA VAL A 184 -5.53 -6.26 -6.45
C VAL A 184 -5.89 -5.71 -5.07
N THR A 185 -6.70 -4.65 -5.05
CA THR A 185 -7.15 -4.01 -3.80
C THR A 185 -8.66 -3.88 -3.74
N GLU A 186 -9.22 -3.86 -2.54
CA GLU A 186 -10.61 -3.45 -2.34
C GLU A 186 -10.75 -1.94 -2.57
N ALA A 187 -11.74 -1.55 -3.37
CA ALA A 187 -11.92 -0.16 -3.77
C ALA A 187 -12.17 0.78 -2.59
N LYS A 188 -13.01 0.38 -1.62
CA LYS A 188 -13.46 1.24 -0.52
C LYS A 188 -12.54 1.24 0.70
N THR A 189 -11.67 0.26 0.85
CA THR A 189 -10.86 0.08 2.07
C THR A 189 -9.36 0.22 1.85
N GLY A 190 -8.87 -0.01 0.63
CA GLY A 190 -7.45 -0.11 0.32
C GLY A 190 -6.81 -1.43 0.78
N ARG A 191 -7.61 -2.43 1.25
CA ARG A 191 -7.12 -3.77 1.59
C ARG A 191 -6.51 -4.42 0.35
N ILE A 192 -5.30 -4.95 0.46
CA ILE A 192 -4.62 -5.66 -0.62
C ILE A 192 -5.07 -7.12 -0.55
N LEU A 193 -5.79 -7.56 -1.58
CA LEU A 193 -6.28 -8.93 -1.71
C LEU A 193 -5.26 -9.84 -2.38
N ALA A 194 -4.46 -9.29 -3.29
CA ALA A 194 -3.37 -9.99 -3.94
C ALA A 194 -2.26 -9.02 -4.36
N MET A 195 -1.02 -9.48 -4.25
CA MET A 195 0.16 -8.78 -4.75
C MET A 195 1.15 -9.81 -5.28
N VAL A 196 1.33 -9.84 -6.58
CA VAL A 196 2.22 -10.76 -7.29
C VAL A 196 3.37 -9.97 -7.90
N SER A 197 4.57 -10.50 -7.77
CA SER A 197 5.77 -10.02 -8.47
C SER A 197 6.48 -11.21 -9.10
N LYS A 198 6.89 -11.12 -10.36
CA LYS A 198 7.66 -12.13 -11.07
C LYS A 198 8.86 -11.51 -11.80
N PRO A 199 9.99 -12.22 -11.88
CA PRO A 199 10.24 -13.54 -11.29
C PRO A 199 10.23 -13.51 -9.77
N CYS A 200 10.01 -14.67 -9.16
CA CYS A 200 9.95 -14.90 -7.73
C CYS A 200 11.00 -15.94 -7.30
N PHE A 201 11.00 -16.30 -6.05
CA PHE A 201 11.88 -17.25 -5.41
C PHE A 201 11.07 -18.14 -4.47
N ASP A 202 11.56 -19.33 -4.14
CA ASP A 202 10.94 -20.17 -3.11
C ASP A 202 11.51 -19.80 -1.72
N PRO A 203 10.68 -19.30 -0.79
CA PRO A 203 11.12 -19.00 0.58
C PRO A 203 11.64 -20.22 1.33
N ASN A 204 11.21 -21.45 0.98
CA ASN A 204 11.67 -22.68 1.61
C ASN A 204 13.15 -23.00 1.25
N SER A 205 13.61 -22.58 0.07
CA SER A 205 14.98 -22.83 -0.41
C SER A 205 15.91 -21.60 -0.28
N ILE A 206 15.41 -20.48 0.25
CA ILE A 206 16.14 -19.18 0.24
C ILE A 206 17.55 -19.23 0.83
N GLU A 207 17.77 -20.02 1.89
CA GLU A 207 19.12 -20.14 2.51
C GLU A 207 20.09 -20.85 1.58
N ALA A 208 19.66 -21.89 0.89
CA ALA A 208 20.48 -22.67 -0.03
C ALA A 208 20.78 -21.92 -1.33
N GLU A 209 19.84 -21.12 -1.81
CA GLU A 209 19.91 -20.41 -3.08
C GLU A 209 20.34 -18.94 -2.93
N TRP A 210 20.65 -18.47 -1.70
CA TRP A 210 20.91 -17.08 -1.39
C TRP A 210 21.98 -16.42 -2.27
N ASP A 211 23.10 -17.12 -2.47
CA ASP A 211 24.21 -16.59 -3.26
C ASP A 211 23.86 -16.38 -4.73
N GLU A 212 22.97 -17.19 -5.29
CA GLU A 212 22.50 -17.07 -6.67
C GLU A 212 21.43 -15.96 -6.76
N ILE A 213 20.42 -16.04 -5.91
CA ILE A 213 19.24 -15.14 -5.94
C ILE A 213 19.64 -13.69 -5.61
N SER A 214 20.53 -13.49 -4.60
CA SER A 214 20.92 -12.14 -4.16
C SER A 214 21.83 -11.41 -5.16
N LYS A 215 22.49 -12.13 -6.06
CA LYS A 215 23.42 -11.59 -7.08
C LYS A 215 22.78 -11.52 -8.47
N ASP A 216 21.55 -12.00 -8.66
CA ASP A 216 20.87 -11.95 -9.96
C ASP A 216 20.30 -10.56 -10.24
N GLU A 217 21.15 -9.67 -10.75
CA GLU A 217 20.76 -8.31 -11.15
C GLU A 217 19.86 -8.29 -12.40
N ILE A 218 19.94 -9.32 -13.26
CA ILE A 218 19.17 -9.39 -14.52
C ILE A 218 17.69 -9.68 -14.24
N ASN A 219 17.42 -10.61 -13.35
CA ASN A 219 16.06 -11.01 -13.00
C ASN A 219 15.56 -10.30 -11.77
N SER A 220 16.45 -9.90 -10.85
CA SER A 220 16.14 -9.24 -9.56
C SER A 220 14.97 -9.93 -8.85
N PRO A 221 15.08 -11.25 -8.53
CA PRO A 221 13.96 -12.02 -8.01
C PRO A 221 13.52 -11.57 -6.61
N LEU A 222 14.39 -10.94 -5.83
CA LEU A 222 14.06 -10.39 -4.52
C LEU A 222 13.27 -9.07 -4.59
N MET A 223 13.27 -8.37 -5.74
CA MET A 223 12.57 -7.10 -5.88
C MET A 223 11.07 -7.30 -5.97
N ASN A 224 10.30 -6.74 -5.05
CA ASN A 224 8.85 -6.66 -5.20
C ASN A 224 8.47 -5.61 -6.27
N ARG A 225 8.27 -6.07 -7.50
CA ARG A 225 7.93 -5.21 -8.65
C ARG A 225 6.65 -4.42 -8.45
N ALA A 226 5.72 -4.91 -7.62
CA ALA A 226 4.46 -4.23 -7.38
C ALA A 226 4.63 -2.93 -6.58
N SER A 227 5.54 -2.92 -5.60
CA SER A 227 5.76 -1.78 -4.69
C SER A 227 7.09 -1.07 -4.90
N GLN A 228 8.12 -1.76 -5.43
CA GLN A 228 9.47 -1.22 -5.57
C GLN A 228 9.87 -0.99 -7.04
N GLY A 229 9.28 -1.72 -7.99
CA GLY A 229 9.58 -1.57 -9.42
C GLY A 229 9.15 -0.20 -9.94
N LEU A 230 10.09 0.50 -10.59
CA LEU A 230 9.88 1.83 -11.19
C LEU A 230 9.83 1.70 -12.71
N TYR A 231 8.68 2.00 -13.28
CA TYR A 231 8.42 1.83 -14.71
C TYR A 231 7.82 3.09 -15.32
N PRO A 232 8.13 3.41 -16.59
CA PRO A 232 7.35 4.41 -17.31
C PRO A 232 5.90 3.94 -17.41
N PRO A 233 4.92 4.77 -16.99
CA PRO A 233 3.50 4.39 -16.96
C PRO A 233 2.86 4.37 -18.36
N GLY A 234 3.48 5.02 -19.33
CA GLY A 234 2.89 5.23 -20.64
C GLY A 234 1.48 5.82 -20.53
N SER A 235 0.58 5.38 -21.36
CA SER A 235 -0.77 5.94 -21.43
C SER A 235 -1.64 5.79 -20.19
N THR A 236 -1.23 5.04 -19.17
CA THR A 236 -1.97 5.05 -17.88
C THR A 236 -1.81 6.41 -17.18
N PHE A 237 -0.72 7.12 -17.42
CA PHE A 237 -0.49 8.47 -16.88
C PHE A 237 -1.49 9.51 -17.41
N LYS A 238 -2.16 9.24 -18.53
CA LYS A 238 -3.21 10.12 -19.04
C LYS A 238 -4.39 10.28 -18.09
N ILE A 239 -4.54 9.40 -17.10
CA ILE A 239 -5.45 9.59 -15.96
C ILE A 239 -5.10 10.89 -15.24
N ILE A 240 -3.83 11.07 -14.91
CA ILE A 240 -3.33 12.23 -14.15
C ILE A 240 -3.38 13.50 -15.01
N SER A 241 -2.94 13.41 -16.28
CA SER A 241 -3.00 14.52 -17.23
C SER A 241 -4.43 14.99 -17.50
N THR A 242 -5.39 14.05 -17.52
CA THR A 242 -6.82 14.40 -17.64
C THR A 242 -7.33 15.10 -16.40
N LEU A 243 -6.97 14.59 -15.21
CA LEU A 243 -7.36 15.21 -13.94
C LEU A 243 -6.87 16.66 -13.85
N GLU A 244 -5.61 16.91 -14.21
CA GLU A 244 -5.09 18.27 -14.25
C GLU A 244 -5.84 19.15 -15.25
N TYR A 245 -6.09 18.63 -16.45
CA TYR A 245 -6.87 19.37 -17.45
C TYR A 245 -8.27 19.74 -16.94
N LEU A 246 -8.95 18.82 -16.23
CA LEU A 246 -10.27 19.10 -15.63
C LEU A 246 -10.17 20.20 -14.56
N ARG A 247 -9.11 20.23 -13.76
CA ARG A 247 -8.85 21.24 -12.72
C ARG A 247 -8.62 22.63 -13.31
N GLU A 248 -7.90 22.70 -14.42
CA GLU A 248 -7.67 23.97 -15.11
C GLU A 248 -8.87 24.43 -15.93
N HIS A 249 -9.76 23.50 -16.35
CA HIS A 249 -10.90 23.76 -17.20
C HIS A 249 -12.23 23.27 -16.59
N PRO A 250 -12.60 23.69 -15.36
CA PRO A 250 -13.72 23.08 -14.62
C PRO A 250 -15.08 23.28 -15.31
N THR A 251 -15.24 24.33 -16.14
CA THR A 251 -16.52 24.69 -16.79
C THR A 251 -16.53 24.45 -18.29
N ASP A 252 -15.39 24.26 -18.92
CA ASP A 252 -15.29 24.22 -20.40
C ASP A 252 -14.48 23.02 -20.94
N TRP A 253 -14.06 22.06 -20.07
CA TRP A 253 -13.38 20.83 -20.50
C TRP A 253 -14.14 20.07 -21.60
N SER A 254 -15.45 20.14 -21.62
CA SER A 254 -16.32 19.49 -22.61
C SER A 254 -16.24 20.11 -24.02
N LYS A 255 -15.69 21.32 -24.13
CA LYS A 255 -15.44 22.01 -25.42
C LYS A 255 -14.12 21.58 -26.06
N TYR A 256 -13.31 20.77 -25.37
CA TYR A 256 -12.06 20.27 -25.93
C TYR A 256 -12.31 19.53 -27.25
N TYR A 257 -11.57 19.91 -28.26
CA TYR A 257 -11.58 19.26 -29.56
C TYR A 257 -10.16 19.23 -30.14
N TYR A 258 -9.76 18.08 -30.67
CA TYR A 258 -8.49 17.90 -31.31
C TYR A 258 -8.65 17.06 -32.58
N ASN A 259 -8.10 17.53 -33.71
CA ASN A 259 -8.08 16.77 -34.97
C ASN A 259 -6.74 16.03 -35.10
N CYS A 260 -6.73 14.74 -34.79
CA CYS A 260 -5.56 13.90 -34.79
C CYS A 260 -5.18 13.43 -36.18
N SER A 261 -4.04 13.85 -36.68
CA SER A 261 -3.42 13.39 -37.93
C SER A 261 -2.40 12.24 -37.75
N GLY A 262 -2.39 11.58 -36.58
CA GLY A 262 -1.45 10.50 -36.23
C GLY A 262 -0.17 10.97 -35.55
N LYS A 263 0.07 12.27 -35.50
CA LYS A 263 1.23 12.90 -34.84
C LYS A 263 0.97 14.35 -34.46
N ILE A 264 1.78 14.87 -33.56
CA ILE A 264 1.95 16.30 -33.30
C ILE A 264 3.42 16.65 -33.35
N THR A 265 3.77 17.75 -34.00
CA THR A 265 5.14 18.27 -34.06
C THR A 265 5.17 19.66 -33.44
N LYS A 266 6.12 19.90 -32.54
CA LYS A 266 6.37 21.18 -31.91
C LYS A 266 7.89 21.40 -31.86
N GLY A 267 8.38 22.45 -32.51
CA GLY A 267 9.82 22.59 -32.74
C GLY A 267 10.39 21.37 -33.44
N ASP A 268 11.47 20.82 -32.92
CA ASP A 268 12.13 19.62 -33.43
C ASP A 268 11.53 18.31 -32.89
N THR A 269 10.58 18.37 -31.95
CA THR A 269 10.00 17.19 -31.31
C THR A 269 8.71 16.74 -31.99
N THR A 270 8.62 15.46 -32.30
CA THR A 270 7.41 14.84 -32.86
C THR A 270 6.94 13.70 -31.96
N ILE A 271 5.73 13.82 -31.42
CA ILE A 271 5.04 12.74 -30.73
C ILE A 271 4.08 12.05 -31.71
N ARG A 272 4.23 10.73 -31.86
CA ARG A 272 3.39 9.92 -32.76
C ARG A 272 2.36 9.14 -31.96
N CYS A 273 1.16 8.97 -32.51
CA CYS A 273 0.23 7.97 -32.03
C CYS A 273 0.78 6.57 -32.32
N PHE A 274 0.35 5.58 -31.55
CA PHE A 274 0.80 4.19 -31.67
C PHE A 274 0.63 3.72 -33.13
N HIS A 275 1.70 3.22 -33.74
CA HIS A 275 1.79 2.86 -35.17
C HIS A 275 1.33 3.98 -36.14
N GLY A 276 1.43 5.24 -35.74
CA GLY A 276 1.02 6.36 -36.57
C GLY A 276 -0.50 6.47 -36.80
N THR A 277 -1.33 5.83 -35.99
CA THR A 277 -2.78 5.78 -36.14
C THR A 277 -3.39 7.18 -36.18
N VAL A 278 -4.15 7.47 -37.25
CA VAL A 278 -4.92 8.71 -37.41
C VAL A 278 -6.30 8.52 -36.76
N HIS A 279 -6.59 9.27 -35.71
CA HIS A 279 -7.86 9.16 -35.00
C HIS A 279 -8.95 10.12 -35.49
N GLY A 280 -8.59 11.14 -36.27
CA GLY A 280 -9.51 12.19 -36.74
C GLY A 280 -9.97 13.13 -35.63
N GLY A 281 -11.17 13.66 -35.73
CA GLY A 281 -11.76 14.57 -34.74
C GLY A 281 -12.11 13.86 -33.44
N LEU A 282 -11.59 14.35 -32.33
CA LEU A 282 -11.75 13.80 -31.00
C LEU A 282 -12.13 14.89 -29.98
N ASP A 283 -13.14 14.63 -29.16
CA ASP A 283 -13.33 15.32 -27.90
C ASP A 283 -12.35 14.77 -26.83
N LEU A 284 -12.41 15.29 -25.59
CA LEU A 284 -11.55 14.84 -24.51
C LEU A 284 -11.81 13.37 -24.16
N LYS A 285 -13.07 12.94 -24.09
CA LYS A 285 -13.47 11.55 -23.81
C LYS A 285 -12.95 10.58 -24.88
N GLY A 286 -13.10 10.92 -26.16
CA GLY A 286 -12.59 10.15 -27.27
C GLY A 286 -11.06 10.08 -27.29
N SER A 287 -10.39 11.20 -26.99
CA SER A 287 -8.94 11.25 -26.85
C SER A 287 -8.43 10.30 -25.75
N PHE A 288 -9.11 10.26 -24.61
CA PHE A 288 -8.81 9.36 -23.49
C PHE A 288 -9.11 7.90 -23.84
N ALA A 289 -10.29 7.61 -24.40
CA ALA A 289 -10.73 6.25 -24.73
C ALA A 289 -9.84 5.58 -25.79
N LYS A 290 -9.50 6.33 -26.84
CA LYS A 290 -8.60 5.86 -27.92
C LYS A 290 -7.13 6.03 -27.57
N SER A 291 -6.82 6.57 -26.40
CA SER A 291 -5.44 6.77 -25.92
C SER A 291 -4.56 7.58 -26.89
N CYS A 292 -5.11 8.64 -27.49
CA CYS A 292 -4.46 9.45 -28.52
C CYS A 292 -3.24 10.19 -27.97
N ASN A 293 -2.02 9.82 -28.39
CA ASN A 293 -0.79 10.47 -27.91
C ASN A 293 -0.69 11.92 -28.34
N SER A 294 -1.02 12.22 -29.61
CA SER A 294 -0.92 13.59 -30.13
C SER A 294 -1.89 14.54 -29.44
N SER A 295 -3.10 14.07 -29.10
CA SER A 295 -4.06 14.86 -28.32
C SER A 295 -3.55 15.15 -26.92
N PHE A 296 -3.00 14.14 -26.21
CA PHE A 296 -2.47 14.33 -24.87
C PHE A 296 -1.18 15.13 -24.81
N ALA A 297 -0.32 15.02 -25.82
CA ALA A 297 0.83 15.91 -25.98
C ALA A 297 0.38 17.38 -26.17
N ASN A 298 -0.71 17.61 -26.95
CA ASN A 298 -1.29 18.94 -27.08
C ASN A 298 -1.91 19.46 -25.77
N ILE A 299 -2.59 18.59 -24.98
CA ILE A 299 -3.05 18.93 -23.65
C ILE A 299 -1.87 19.34 -22.77
N GLY A 300 -0.82 18.54 -22.70
CA GLY A 300 0.38 18.83 -21.90
C GLY A 300 1.01 20.19 -22.20
N LEU A 301 1.03 20.62 -23.45
CA LEU A 301 1.52 21.95 -23.83
C LEU A 301 0.71 23.10 -23.22
N GLY A 302 -0.59 22.88 -23.01
CA GLY A 302 -1.51 23.88 -22.44
C GLY A 302 -1.55 23.90 -20.90
N LEU A 303 -1.08 22.85 -20.21
CA LEU A 303 -1.16 22.75 -18.77
C LEU A 303 -0.17 23.67 -18.05
N ASP A 304 -0.62 24.28 -16.95
CA ASP A 304 0.22 25.01 -16.01
C ASP A 304 1.10 24.02 -15.23
N ARG A 305 2.40 24.13 -15.36
CA ARG A 305 3.38 23.22 -14.78
C ARG A 305 3.36 23.23 -13.25
N THR A 306 3.12 24.40 -12.65
CA THR A 306 3.05 24.56 -11.19
C THR A 306 1.81 23.87 -10.62
N LYS A 307 0.65 24.05 -11.26
CA LYS A 307 -0.60 23.39 -10.85
C LYS A 307 -0.49 21.88 -11.05
N PHE A 308 0.11 21.46 -12.17
CA PHE A 308 0.33 20.04 -12.43
C PHE A 308 1.25 19.42 -11.36
N ALA A 309 2.32 20.10 -10.93
CA ALA A 309 3.15 19.65 -9.82
C ALA A 309 2.33 19.52 -8.50
N GLN A 310 1.43 20.46 -8.22
CA GLN A 310 0.54 20.38 -7.05
C GLN A 310 -0.44 19.19 -7.15
N THR A 311 -0.96 18.91 -8.34
CA THR A 311 -1.79 17.72 -8.58
C THR A 311 -1.01 16.44 -8.32
N LEU A 312 0.22 16.33 -8.81
CA LEU A 312 1.09 15.19 -8.54
C LEU A 312 1.36 15.02 -7.04
N GLU A 313 1.63 16.09 -6.33
CA GLU A 313 1.84 16.07 -4.88
C GLU A 313 0.58 15.62 -4.13
N SER A 314 -0.60 16.12 -4.52
CA SER A 314 -1.89 15.72 -3.94
C SER A 314 -2.20 14.24 -4.14
N LEU A 315 -1.67 13.62 -5.19
CA LEU A 315 -1.77 12.20 -5.51
C LEU A 315 -0.61 11.37 -4.94
N MET A 316 0.21 11.92 -4.04
CA MET A 316 1.33 11.25 -3.36
C MET A 316 2.50 10.87 -4.29
N PHE A 317 2.64 11.46 -5.48
CA PHE A 317 3.86 11.30 -6.27
C PHE A 317 5.04 12.04 -5.63
N ASN A 318 6.26 11.61 -5.94
CA ASN A 318 7.51 12.13 -5.39
C ASN A 318 7.65 12.02 -3.86
N GLN A 319 6.81 11.20 -3.24
CA GLN A 319 6.78 10.96 -1.80
C GLN A 319 6.82 9.45 -1.54
N ALA A 320 7.35 9.06 -0.37
CA ALA A 320 7.27 7.67 0.06
C ALA A 320 5.79 7.26 0.23
N PRO A 321 5.35 6.16 -0.39
CA PRO A 321 3.99 5.67 -0.20
C PRO A 321 3.71 5.42 1.30
N PRO A 322 2.54 5.79 1.81
CA PRO A 322 2.20 5.65 3.24
C PRO A 322 1.79 4.20 3.58
N VAL A 323 2.63 3.25 3.26
CA VAL A 323 2.43 1.81 3.51
C VAL A 323 3.36 1.31 4.61
N ASP A 324 3.03 0.18 5.20
CA ASP A 324 3.82 -0.42 6.28
C ASP A 324 4.80 -1.49 5.76
N PHE A 325 4.97 -1.62 4.44
CA PHE A 325 5.89 -2.53 3.77
C PHE A 325 6.83 -1.75 2.83
N GLU A 326 7.88 -2.39 2.35
CA GLU A 326 8.86 -1.75 1.48
C GLU A 326 8.25 -1.29 0.15
N ALA A 327 8.35 0.00 -0.15
CA ALA A 327 7.84 0.60 -1.37
C ALA A 327 8.67 1.82 -1.78
N ASN A 328 8.90 1.96 -3.07
CA ASN A 328 9.64 3.09 -3.62
C ASN A 328 8.70 4.25 -3.95
N PRO A 329 9.14 5.50 -3.77
CA PRO A 329 8.44 6.66 -4.30
C PRO A 329 8.43 6.64 -5.84
N SER A 330 7.32 7.04 -6.42
CA SER A 330 7.24 7.29 -7.87
C SER A 330 7.86 8.65 -8.19
N HIS A 331 8.63 8.75 -9.27
CA HIS A 331 9.36 9.94 -9.65
C HIS A 331 8.80 10.58 -10.92
N ILE A 332 8.37 11.83 -10.80
CA ILE A 332 7.90 12.64 -11.94
C ILE A 332 8.54 14.02 -11.82
N SER A 333 9.38 14.35 -12.79
CA SER A 333 9.99 15.67 -12.86
C SER A 333 9.00 16.66 -13.48
N MET A 334 8.37 17.49 -12.64
CA MET A 334 7.51 18.58 -13.10
C MET A 334 8.09 19.91 -12.60
N ARG A 335 8.67 20.70 -13.51
CA ARG A 335 9.35 21.96 -13.19
C ARG A 335 8.83 23.08 -14.08
N GLU A 336 8.78 24.28 -13.57
CA GLU A 336 8.30 25.48 -14.29
C GLU A 336 9.06 25.71 -15.63
N ASN A 337 10.38 25.49 -15.63
CA ASN A 337 11.25 25.67 -16.80
C ASN A 337 11.36 24.43 -17.70
N MET A 338 10.45 23.47 -17.56
CA MET A 338 10.41 22.24 -18.38
C MET A 338 10.21 22.59 -19.86
N THR A 339 10.96 21.93 -20.75
CA THR A 339 10.84 22.13 -22.20
C THR A 339 9.50 21.64 -22.74
N GLU A 340 9.08 22.16 -23.90
CA GLU A 340 7.87 21.69 -24.58
C GLU A 340 7.95 20.20 -24.91
N GLU A 341 9.12 19.70 -25.27
CA GLU A 341 9.37 18.26 -25.49
C GLU A 341 9.06 17.44 -24.24
N ASN A 342 9.67 17.80 -23.10
CA ASN A 342 9.51 17.07 -21.86
C ASN A 342 8.06 17.08 -21.36
N ILE A 343 7.36 18.22 -21.46
CA ILE A 343 5.95 18.26 -21.03
C ILE A 343 5.04 17.44 -21.95
N MET A 344 5.29 17.41 -23.26
CA MET A 344 4.55 16.55 -24.18
C MET A 344 4.76 15.07 -23.87
N GLN A 345 5.99 14.67 -23.58
CA GLN A 345 6.33 13.28 -23.22
C GLN A 345 5.77 12.91 -21.83
N THR A 346 5.92 13.79 -20.84
CA THR A 346 5.37 13.57 -19.49
C THR A 346 3.84 13.41 -19.53
N ALA A 347 3.14 14.24 -20.31
CA ALA A 347 1.68 14.17 -20.40
C ALA A 347 1.16 12.82 -20.95
N ILE A 348 2.00 12.06 -21.66
CA ILE A 348 1.70 10.72 -22.16
C ILE A 348 2.38 9.61 -21.34
N GLY A 349 3.06 9.95 -20.22
CA GLY A 349 3.70 9.02 -19.31
C GLY A 349 5.01 8.43 -19.80
N GLN A 350 5.78 9.23 -20.52
CA GLN A 350 7.11 8.91 -21.03
C GLN A 350 8.18 9.83 -20.41
N SER A 351 9.40 9.83 -20.92
CA SER A 351 10.54 10.60 -20.43
C SER A 351 10.95 10.17 -18.99
N GLU A 352 11.21 11.12 -18.10
CA GLU A 352 11.64 10.91 -16.71
C GLU A 352 10.47 10.52 -15.76
N THR A 353 9.34 10.06 -16.32
CA THR A 353 8.18 9.64 -15.55
C THR A 353 8.32 8.17 -15.17
N LEU A 354 8.58 7.89 -13.90
CA LEU A 354 8.73 6.53 -13.37
C LEU A 354 7.75 6.32 -12.20
N VAL A 355 6.92 5.29 -12.31
CA VAL A 355 5.90 4.99 -11.31
C VAL A 355 5.94 3.54 -10.85
N THR A 356 5.55 3.31 -9.60
CA THR A 356 5.29 1.95 -9.13
C THR A 356 3.88 1.51 -9.51
N PRO A 357 3.63 0.20 -9.73
CA PRO A 357 2.28 -0.33 -9.88
C PRO A 357 1.36 0.01 -8.70
N LEU A 358 1.89 0.02 -7.48
CA LEU A 358 1.19 0.44 -6.28
C LEU A 358 0.65 1.87 -6.39
N GLN A 359 1.47 2.82 -6.87
CA GLN A 359 1.06 4.21 -7.04
C GLN A 359 -0.09 4.34 -8.03
N MET A 360 -0.01 3.65 -9.17
CA MET A 360 -1.09 3.66 -10.16
C MET A 360 -2.36 2.98 -9.64
N ASN A 361 -2.22 1.94 -8.81
CA ASN A 361 -3.33 1.32 -8.11
C ASN A 361 -4.00 2.28 -7.12
N MET A 362 -3.24 3.03 -6.32
CA MET A 362 -3.76 4.03 -5.37
C MET A 362 -4.54 5.14 -6.08
N VAL A 363 -4.03 5.67 -7.19
CA VAL A 363 -4.75 6.69 -7.99
C VAL A 363 -6.05 6.12 -8.55
N THR A 364 -6.02 4.90 -9.09
CA THR A 364 -7.20 4.23 -9.65
C THR A 364 -8.20 3.90 -8.54
N GLN A 365 -7.72 3.49 -7.37
CA GLN A 365 -8.53 3.24 -6.17
C GLN A 365 -9.25 4.52 -5.72
N ALA A 366 -8.58 5.67 -5.73
CA ALA A 366 -9.23 6.94 -5.38
C ALA A 366 -10.40 7.28 -6.33
N ILE A 367 -10.25 7.04 -7.64
CA ILE A 367 -11.35 7.21 -8.61
C ILE A 367 -12.49 6.22 -8.30
N ALA A 368 -12.15 4.97 -7.99
CA ALA A 368 -13.13 3.92 -7.65
C ALA A 368 -13.84 4.19 -6.30
N ASN A 369 -13.24 4.98 -5.42
CA ASN A 369 -13.73 5.29 -4.07
C ASN A 369 -14.12 6.78 -3.91
N ASP A 370 -14.86 7.31 -4.87
CA ASP A 370 -15.48 8.64 -4.84
C ASP A 370 -14.48 9.79 -4.53
N GLY A 371 -13.25 9.65 -5.01
CA GLY A 371 -12.18 10.63 -4.85
C GLY A 371 -11.38 10.50 -3.56
N VAL A 372 -11.69 9.53 -2.70
CA VAL A 372 -10.98 9.30 -1.43
C VAL A 372 -9.89 8.26 -1.62
N MET A 373 -8.64 8.68 -1.47
CA MET A 373 -7.48 7.79 -1.48
C MET A 373 -7.35 7.08 -0.13
N MET A 374 -7.22 5.76 -0.15
CA MET A 374 -7.06 4.94 1.05
C MET A 374 -5.60 4.50 1.21
N LYS A 375 -5.14 4.34 2.47
CA LYS A 375 -3.85 3.71 2.77
C LYS A 375 -3.92 2.22 2.40
N PRO A 376 -3.08 1.73 1.48
CA PRO A 376 -2.99 0.29 1.21
C PRO A 376 -2.43 -0.47 2.42
N TYR A 377 -3.00 -1.64 2.73
CA TYR A 377 -2.53 -2.49 3.83
C TYR A 377 -2.81 -3.98 3.57
N MET A 378 -2.01 -4.86 4.21
CA MET A 378 -2.09 -6.31 4.05
C MET A 378 -2.40 -7.05 5.35
N VAL A 379 -2.35 -6.39 6.51
CA VAL A 379 -2.58 -7.02 7.81
C VAL A 379 -3.91 -6.54 8.38
N ASP A 380 -4.79 -7.48 8.70
CA ASP A 380 -6.09 -7.18 9.33
C ASP A 380 -5.97 -7.17 10.86
N LYS A 381 -5.28 -8.16 11.44
CA LYS A 381 -5.15 -8.27 12.91
C LYS A 381 -3.97 -9.15 13.32
N VAL A 382 -3.55 -8.97 14.57
CA VAL A 382 -2.63 -9.83 15.29
C VAL A 382 -3.39 -10.47 16.45
N VAL A 383 -3.21 -11.78 16.63
CA VAL A 383 -3.96 -12.57 17.62
C VAL A 383 -2.96 -13.42 18.42
N SER A 384 -3.09 -13.45 19.75
CA SER A 384 -2.29 -14.34 20.62
C SER A 384 -2.68 -15.81 20.44
N SER A 385 -1.85 -16.71 20.95
CA SER A 385 -2.17 -18.15 21.00
C SER A 385 -3.48 -18.46 21.74
N ASP A 386 -3.84 -17.64 22.74
CA ASP A 386 -5.11 -17.72 23.49
C ASP A 386 -6.34 -17.23 22.71
N GLY A 387 -6.15 -16.74 21.47
CA GLY A 387 -7.22 -16.19 20.64
C GLY A 387 -7.58 -14.72 20.93
N ASN A 388 -6.85 -14.02 21.80
CA ASN A 388 -7.07 -12.61 22.08
C ASN A 388 -6.53 -11.73 20.95
N ILE A 389 -7.29 -10.70 20.56
CA ILE A 389 -6.83 -9.73 19.56
C ILE A 389 -5.87 -8.75 20.24
N ILE A 390 -4.59 -8.81 19.86
CA ILE A 390 -3.54 -7.90 20.34
C ILE A 390 -3.59 -6.57 19.60
N LYS A 391 -3.80 -6.61 18.29
CA LYS A 391 -3.88 -5.42 17.44
C LYS A 391 -4.83 -5.64 16.27
N SER A 392 -5.58 -4.61 15.92
CA SER A 392 -6.42 -4.58 14.72
C SER A 392 -6.01 -3.42 13.83
N TYR A 393 -6.07 -3.66 12.53
CA TYR A 393 -5.85 -2.65 11.51
C TYR A 393 -7.18 -2.36 10.83
N ALA A 394 -7.50 -1.09 10.67
CA ALA A 394 -8.73 -0.64 10.05
C ALA A 394 -8.42 0.17 8.79
N PRO A 395 -9.35 0.24 7.83
CA PRO A 395 -9.22 1.12 6.68
C PRO A 395 -8.94 2.56 7.11
N LYS A 396 -7.92 3.17 6.51
CA LYS A 396 -7.49 4.54 6.84
C LYS A 396 -7.53 5.41 5.57
N PRO A 397 -8.40 6.42 5.51
CA PRO A 397 -8.35 7.39 4.43
C PRO A 397 -7.11 8.27 4.56
N LEU A 398 -6.45 8.53 3.44
CA LEU A 398 -5.33 9.47 3.32
C LEU A 398 -5.84 10.89 3.04
N GLY A 399 -6.99 11.01 2.39
CA GLY A 399 -7.66 12.27 2.09
C GLY A 399 -8.52 12.19 0.83
N THR A 400 -9.31 13.22 0.62
CA THR A 400 -10.05 13.43 -0.63
C THR A 400 -9.12 14.10 -1.64
N VAL A 401 -8.77 13.39 -2.71
CA VAL A 401 -7.82 13.84 -3.74
C VAL A 401 -8.49 14.25 -5.04
N MET A 402 -9.78 14.00 -5.18
CA MET A 402 -10.62 14.40 -6.33
C MET A 402 -11.99 14.85 -5.85
N THR A 403 -12.58 15.83 -6.53
CA THR A 403 -13.99 16.22 -6.29
C THR A 403 -14.96 15.20 -6.89
N ALA A 404 -16.24 15.26 -6.49
CA ALA A 404 -17.27 14.37 -7.03
C ALA A 404 -17.46 14.57 -8.54
N GLU A 405 -17.33 15.81 -9.04
CA GLU A 405 -17.41 16.16 -10.45
C GLU A 405 -16.23 15.56 -11.24
N GLU A 406 -15.00 15.70 -10.72
CA GLU A 406 -13.81 15.12 -11.32
C GLU A 406 -13.94 13.58 -11.41
N VAL A 407 -14.40 12.94 -10.33
CA VAL A 407 -14.63 11.49 -10.28
C VAL A 407 -15.67 11.06 -11.31
N ALA A 408 -16.81 11.76 -11.40
CA ALA A 408 -17.87 11.42 -12.36
C ALA A 408 -17.36 11.44 -13.80
N VAL A 409 -16.57 12.47 -14.16
CA VAL A 409 -15.97 12.58 -15.49
C VAL A 409 -14.92 11.47 -15.70
N MET A 410 -14.03 11.25 -14.75
CA MET A 410 -12.98 10.23 -14.84
C MET A 410 -13.56 8.83 -14.98
N ARG A 411 -14.59 8.47 -14.18
CA ARG A 411 -15.30 7.18 -14.30
C ARG A 411 -15.90 7.01 -15.69
N SER A 412 -16.60 8.04 -16.19
CA SER A 412 -17.20 8.01 -17.55
C SER A 412 -16.13 7.82 -18.64
N PHE A 413 -14.92 8.39 -18.47
CA PHE A 413 -13.84 8.25 -19.43
C PHE A 413 -13.19 6.87 -19.35
N MET A 414 -12.96 6.36 -18.14
CA MET A 414 -12.39 5.01 -17.92
C MET A 414 -13.36 3.91 -18.39
N GLU A 415 -14.68 4.12 -18.25
CA GLU A 415 -15.69 3.23 -18.82
C GLU A 415 -15.65 3.26 -20.37
N ALA A 416 -15.49 4.43 -20.98
CA ALA A 416 -15.40 4.55 -22.44
C ALA A 416 -14.20 3.78 -23.04
N VAL A 417 -13.09 3.62 -22.28
CA VAL A 417 -11.95 2.78 -22.68
C VAL A 417 -12.37 1.32 -22.86
N VAL A 418 -13.30 0.83 -22.04
CA VAL A 418 -13.84 -0.53 -22.13
C VAL A 418 -14.92 -0.60 -23.20
N GLN A 419 -15.82 0.38 -23.31
CA GLN A 419 -16.94 0.33 -24.23
C GLN A 419 -16.53 0.47 -25.71
N SER A 420 -15.56 1.33 -26.00
CA SER A 420 -15.19 1.69 -27.39
C SER A 420 -13.70 2.01 -27.59
N GLY A 421 -12.90 1.81 -26.56
CA GLY A 421 -11.47 2.17 -26.55
C GLY A 421 -10.55 0.96 -26.63
N THR A 422 -9.44 1.03 -25.87
CA THR A 422 -8.32 0.09 -25.91
C THR A 422 -8.47 -1.13 -25.02
N ALA A 423 -9.55 -1.24 -24.21
CA ALA A 423 -9.80 -2.36 -23.30
C ALA A 423 -11.12 -3.10 -23.59
N THR A 424 -11.53 -3.18 -24.87
CA THR A 424 -12.82 -3.77 -25.29
C THR A 424 -12.94 -5.26 -24.95
N ALA A 425 -11.88 -5.97 -24.63
CA ALA A 425 -11.95 -7.35 -24.14
C ALA A 425 -12.66 -7.48 -22.78
N LEU A 426 -12.83 -6.39 -22.04
CA LEU A 426 -13.63 -6.35 -20.79
C LEU A 426 -15.11 -6.02 -21.04
N LYS A 427 -15.51 -5.76 -22.27
CA LYS A 427 -16.89 -5.46 -22.63
C LYS A 427 -17.74 -6.72 -22.67
N GLY A 428 -19.00 -6.62 -22.19
CA GLY A 428 -19.98 -7.71 -22.27
C GLY A 428 -19.74 -8.85 -21.28
N LEU A 429 -18.93 -8.65 -20.27
CA LEU A 429 -18.78 -9.55 -19.13
C LEU A 429 -20.02 -9.46 -18.22
N PRO A 430 -20.25 -10.45 -17.32
CA PRO A 430 -21.38 -10.43 -16.38
C PRO A 430 -21.37 -9.25 -15.40
N TYR A 431 -20.31 -8.47 -15.38
CA TYR A 431 -20.10 -7.27 -14.58
C TYR A 431 -19.60 -6.14 -15.49
N THR A 432 -19.83 -4.90 -15.10
CA THR A 432 -19.26 -3.72 -15.76
C THR A 432 -17.81 -3.50 -15.32
N ALA A 433 -17.00 -2.89 -16.18
CA ALA A 433 -15.62 -2.56 -15.84
C ALA A 433 -15.22 -1.20 -16.42
N ALA A 434 -14.28 -0.55 -15.77
CA ALA A 434 -13.66 0.68 -16.21
C ALA A 434 -12.14 0.62 -16.01
N GLY A 435 -11.37 1.29 -16.86
CA GLY A 435 -9.93 1.25 -16.71
C GLY A 435 -9.18 2.04 -17.78
N LYS A 436 -7.85 1.92 -17.75
CA LYS A 436 -6.94 2.53 -18.71
C LYS A 436 -5.81 1.57 -19.04
N THR A 437 -5.54 1.39 -20.32
CA THR A 437 -4.38 0.66 -20.81
C THR A 437 -3.17 1.58 -20.98
N GLY A 438 -2.00 1.03 -20.89
CA GLY A 438 -0.75 1.68 -21.23
C GLY A 438 0.16 0.77 -22.06
N SER A 439 0.90 1.36 -22.95
CA SER A 439 2.04 0.74 -23.63
C SER A 439 3.19 1.73 -23.51
N ALA A 440 4.18 1.40 -22.68
CA ALA A 440 5.30 2.28 -22.40
C ALA A 440 6.51 1.80 -23.20
N GLU A 441 6.94 2.60 -24.15
CA GLU A 441 8.11 2.31 -24.98
C GLU A 441 9.38 2.34 -24.14
N ILE A 442 10.30 1.37 -24.35
CA ILE A 442 11.53 1.19 -23.57
C ILE A 442 12.76 1.65 -24.36
N SER A 443 12.65 1.67 -25.68
CA SER A 443 13.72 2.05 -26.60
C SER A 443 13.15 2.76 -27.82
N ASP A 444 14.00 3.37 -28.63
CA ASP A 444 13.64 4.03 -29.89
C ASP A 444 12.98 3.09 -30.93
N SER A 445 13.02 1.76 -30.68
CA SER A 445 12.25 0.79 -31.44
C SER A 445 10.86 0.62 -30.85
N SER A 446 9.83 0.99 -31.59
CA SER A 446 8.41 0.92 -31.21
C SER A 446 7.88 -0.49 -30.89
N ASP A 447 8.71 -1.53 -31.05
CA ASP A 447 8.29 -2.92 -30.95
C ASP A 447 8.44 -3.53 -29.55
N ILE A 448 9.16 -2.85 -28.64
CA ILE A 448 9.38 -3.34 -27.28
C ILE A 448 8.79 -2.35 -26.27
N SER A 449 7.66 -2.73 -25.67
CA SER A 449 7.02 -1.90 -24.68
C SER A 449 6.59 -2.70 -23.44
N HIS A 450 6.49 -2.02 -22.28
CA HIS A 450 5.80 -2.53 -21.11
C HIS A 450 4.31 -2.44 -21.32
N ALA A 451 3.61 -3.53 -21.01
CA ALA A 451 2.15 -3.59 -21.09
C ALA A 451 1.53 -3.25 -19.74
N TRP A 452 0.66 -2.26 -19.71
CA TRP A 452 -0.03 -1.80 -18.50
C TRP A 452 -1.54 -1.88 -18.63
N PHE A 453 -2.18 -2.18 -17.52
CA PHE A 453 -3.59 -1.94 -17.28
C PHE A 453 -3.81 -1.52 -15.83
N THR A 454 -4.66 -0.55 -15.59
CA THR A 454 -5.20 -0.22 -14.28
C THR A 454 -6.68 0.07 -14.42
N GLY A 455 -7.51 -0.51 -13.54
CA GLY A 455 -8.96 -0.38 -13.64
C GLY A 455 -9.66 -1.03 -12.47
N TYR A 456 -10.98 -0.98 -12.49
CA TYR A 456 -11.84 -1.48 -11.43
C TYR A 456 -13.13 -2.09 -11.99
N ALA A 457 -13.79 -2.85 -11.17
CA ALA A 457 -15.11 -3.42 -11.44
C ALA A 457 -15.90 -3.63 -10.12
N PRO A 458 -17.27 -3.56 -10.19
CA PRO A 458 -18.07 -3.01 -11.29
C PRO A 458 -17.76 -1.54 -11.56
N ALA A 459 -18.17 -1.01 -12.73
CA ALA A 459 -17.91 0.39 -13.08
C ALA A 459 -18.79 1.37 -12.30
N ASP A 460 -19.99 0.97 -11.98
CA ASP A 460 -21.04 1.74 -11.29
C ASP A 460 -20.88 1.73 -9.76
N ASP A 461 -20.60 0.58 -9.14
CA ASP A 461 -20.27 0.45 -7.71
C ASP A 461 -18.99 -0.36 -7.55
N PRO A 462 -17.82 0.28 -7.61
CA PRO A 462 -16.53 -0.41 -7.61
C PRO A 462 -16.29 -1.22 -6.34
N VAL A 463 -15.93 -2.50 -6.50
CA VAL A 463 -15.59 -3.43 -5.42
C VAL A 463 -14.08 -3.66 -5.36
N ILE A 464 -13.46 -3.95 -6.51
CA ILE A 464 -12.03 -4.20 -6.59
C ILE A 464 -11.35 -3.37 -7.67
N VAL A 465 -10.08 -3.06 -7.41
CA VAL A 465 -9.16 -2.38 -8.33
C VAL A 465 -8.06 -3.35 -8.70
N VAL A 466 -7.73 -3.44 -9.98
CA VAL A 466 -6.67 -4.29 -10.52
C VAL A 466 -5.69 -3.44 -11.28
N THR A 467 -4.40 -3.57 -10.94
CA THR A 467 -3.30 -2.96 -11.71
C THR A 467 -2.33 -4.06 -12.15
N VAL A 468 -1.98 -4.06 -13.42
CA VAL A 468 -1.11 -5.04 -14.07
C VAL A 468 0.00 -4.30 -14.79
N ILE A 469 1.23 -4.74 -14.60
CA ILE A 469 2.41 -4.40 -15.41
C ILE A 469 3.07 -5.68 -15.90
N MET A 470 3.42 -5.73 -17.17
CA MET A 470 4.18 -6.82 -17.76
C MET A 470 5.35 -6.24 -18.55
N GLU A 471 6.56 -6.63 -18.15
CA GLU A 471 7.79 -6.13 -18.74
C GLU A 471 7.96 -6.67 -20.16
N ARG A 472 8.24 -5.77 -21.13
CA ARG A 472 8.53 -6.12 -22.54
C ARG A 472 7.49 -7.04 -23.17
N ALA A 473 6.21 -6.85 -22.82
CA ALA A 473 5.11 -7.74 -23.17
C ALA A 473 4.20 -7.18 -24.28
N GLY A 474 4.63 -6.14 -25.00
CA GLY A 474 3.85 -5.52 -26.06
C GLY A 474 2.80 -4.53 -25.52
N THR A 475 1.55 -4.60 -25.97
CA THR A 475 0.56 -3.58 -25.67
C THR A 475 -0.31 -3.92 -24.47
N GLY A 476 -0.74 -2.89 -23.72
CA GLY A 476 -1.64 -3.07 -22.60
C GLY A 476 -2.96 -3.75 -22.98
N GLY A 477 -3.52 -3.39 -24.14
CA GLY A 477 -4.79 -3.96 -24.63
C GLY A 477 -4.70 -5.45 -24.97
N SER A 478 -3.61 -5.89 -25.57
CA SER A 478 -3.44 -7.29 -26.01
C SER A 478 -2.91 -8.23 -24.93
N THR A 479 -2.20 -7.70 -23.90
CA THR A 479 -1.47 -8.54 -22.94
C THR A 479 -1.94 -8.28 -21.50
N ALA A 480 -1.94 -7.03 -21.01
CA ALA A 480 -2.31 -6.74 -19.63
C ALA A 480 -3.82 -6.80 -19.39
N VAL A 481 -4.65 -6.39 -20.35
CA VAL A 481 -6.12 -6.48 -20.25
C VAL A 481 -6.60 -7.93 -20.09
N PRO A 482 -6.14 -8.93 -20.86
CA PRO A 482 -6.50 -10.34 -20.64
C PRO A 482 -6.10 -10.87 -19.26
N VAL A 483 -5.01 -10.40 -18.67
CA VAL A 483 -4.64 -10.74 -17.27
C VAL A 483 -5.67 -10.17 -16.31
N ALA A 484 -5.98 -8.86 -16.42
CA ALA A 484 -7.00 -8.22 -15.61
C ALA A 484 -8.38 -8.89 -15.77
N GLN A 485 -8.77 -9.26 -16.99
CA GLN A 485 -10.02 -9.98 -17.27
C GLN A 485 -10.11 -11.30 -16.51
N ARG A 486 -9.06 -12.12 -16.52
CA ARG A 486 -9.04 -13.40 -15.78
C ARG A 486 -9.17 -13.15 -14.26
N ILE A 487 -8.49 -12.14 -13.72
CA ILE A 487 -8.57 -11.80 -12.31
C ILE A 487 -9.97 -11.36 -11.92
N LEU A 488 -10.55 -10.41 -12.66
CA LEU A 488 -11.91 -9.91 -12.43
C LEU A 488 -12.95 -11.04 -12.56
N SER A 489 -12.86 -11.84 -13.62
CA SER A 489 -13.79 -12.97 -13.84
C SER A 489 -13.68 -14.03 -12.75
N GLY A 490 -12.46 -14.33 -12.29
CA GLY A 490 -12.25 -15.26 -11.19
C GLY A 490 -12.72 -14.73 -9.84
N TYR A 491 -12.62 -13.43 -9.62
CA TYR A 491 -13.15 -12.78 -8.40
C TYR A 491 -14.68 -12.83 -8.37
N PHE A 492 -15.36 -12.33 -9.41
CA PHE A 492 -16.83 -12.29 -9.47
C PHE A 492 -17.47 -13.65 -9.70
N GLY A 493 -16.81 -14.56 -10.44
CA GLY A 493 -17.32 -15.91 -10.66
C GLY A 493 -17.46 -16.75 -9.37
N ARG A 494 -16.73 -16.38 -8.31
CA ARG A 494 -16.86 -17.00 -6.97
C ARG A 494 -17.78 -16.24 -6.03
N ARG A 495 -18.24 -15.06 -6.42
CA ARG A 495 -19.12 -14.17 -5.66
C ARG A 495 -20.27 -13.70 -6.53
N PRO A 496 -21.17 -14.59 -6.97
CA PRO A 496 -22.20 -14.25 -7.96
C PRO A 496 -23.23 -13.23 -7.48
N ASN A 497 -23.19 -12.86 -6.20
CA ASN A 497 -24.11 -11.88 -5.59
C ASN A 497 -23.49 -10.49 -5.41
N LEU A 498 -22.27 -10.22 -5.95
CA LEU A 498 -21.63 -8.91 -5.95
C LEU A 498 -21.79 -8.19 -7.28
#